data_f3e9801b9aa23184ce88d4677d26c8a0
#
_entry.id   f3e9801b9aa23184ce88d4677d26c8a0
#
_cell.length_a   1.000
_cell.length_b   1.000
_cell.length_c   1.000
_cell.angle_alpha   90.00
_cell.angle_beta   90.00
_cell.angle_gamma   90.00
#
_symmetry.space_group_name_H-M   'P 1'
#
loop_
_entity.id
_entity.type
_entity.pdbx_description
1 polymer ?
#
loop_
_entity_poly.entity_id
_entity_poly.type
_entity_poly.pdbx_seq_one_letter_code
_entity_poly.pdbx_strand_id
1 'polypeptide(L)'
;MLTPDDYKVADLSLAGFGRKEIELAEHEMPGLMAIRALFTDEAPLKGAQITGSLHMTIQTAVLIETLTALGAEVRWASCNIFSTQDHAAAAIAVGPNGTPDDPQGVPVFAWKGETLEEYWWCTDRALTWPDTGADGSVG
;
A
#
# COMPACT_ATOMS: atom_id res chain seq x y z
N MET A 1 9.94 -3.95 -8.76
CA MET A 1 9.39 -5.32 -8.54
C MET A 1 9.42 -5.62 -7.05
N LEU A 2 8.32 -6.09 -6.49
CA LEU A 2 8.28 -6.55 -5.10
C LEU A 2 8.81 -7.98 -5.00
N THR A 3 9.67 -8.24 -4.04
CA THR A 3 10.06 -9.61 -3.68
C THR A 3 9.04 -10.18 -2.67
N PRO A 4 8.97 -11.51 -2.49
CA PRO A 4 8.05 -12.10 -1.52
C PRO A 4 8.23 -11.61 -0.07
N ASP A 5 9.38 -11.03 0.25
CA ASP A 5 9.67 -10.49 1.59
C ASP A 5 9.15 -9.05 1.77
N ASP A 6 8.73 -8.40 0.68
CA ASP A 6 8.32 -6.99 0.70
C ASP A 6 6.82 -6.79 0.89
N TYR A 7 6.06 -7.87 1.03
CA TYR A 7 4.63 -7.79 1.30
C TYR A 7 4.13 -9.07 1.97
N LYS A 8 3.00 -8.99 2.64
CA LYS A 8 2.26 -10.16 3.09
C LYS A 8 0.77 -9.82 3.16
N VAL A 9 -0.01 -10.52 2.34
CA VAL A 9 -1.46 -10.38 2.26
C VAL A 9 -2.10 -11.77 2.27
N ALA A 10 -3.43 -11.83 2.43
CA ALA A 10 -4.12 -13.11 2.51
C ALA A 10 -4.06 -13.90 1.19
N ASP A 11 -4.35 -13.24 0.07
CA ASP A 11 -4.46 -13.91 -1.23
C ASP A 11 -4.31 -12.90 -2.37
N LEU A 12 -3.24 -12.98 -3.12
CA LEU A 12 -2.98 -12.10 -4.27
C LEU A 12 -4.00 -12.28 -5.41
N SER A 13 -4.66 -13.42 -5.49
CA SER A 13 -5.67 -13.66 -6.54
C SER A 13 -6.88 -12.74 -6.43
N LEU A 14 -7.08 -12.11 -5.27
CA LEU A 14 -8.15 -11.14 -5.04
C LEU A 14 -7.86 -9.76 -5.65
N ALA A 15 -6.68 -9.55 -6.19
CA ALA A 15 -6.25 -8.25 -6.70
C ALA A 15 -7.15 -7.72 -7.82
N GLY A 16 -7.61 -8.58 -8.72
CA GLY A 16 -8.50 -8.18 -9.80
C GLY A 16 -9.83 -7.61 -9.30
N PHE A 17 -10.42 -8.23 -8.30
CA PHE A 17 -11.62 -7.72 -7.65
C PHE A 17 -11.32 -6.41 -6.90
N GLY A 18 -10.23 -6.38 -6.17
CA GLY A 18 -9.78 -5.17 -5.47
C GLY A 18 -9.58 -4.00 -6.42
N ARG A 19 -8.98 -4.22 -7.58
CA ARG A 19 -8.76 -3.19 -8.58
C ARG A 19 -10.06 -2.56 -9.07
N LYS A 20 -11.07 -3.37 -9.32
CA LYS A 20 -12.40 -2.86 -9.71
C LYS A 20 -13.04 -2.00 -8.62
N GLU A 21 -12.93 -2.44 -7.38
CA GLU A 21 -13.45 -1.69 -6.24
C GLU A 21 -12.70 -0.37 -6.03
N ILE A 22 -11.38 -0.35 -6.25
CA ILE A 22 -10.58 0.88 -6.20
C ILE A 22 -11.05 1.87 -7.27
N GLU A 23 -11.27 1.42 -8.49
CA GLU A 23 -11.76 2.25 -9.59
C GLU A 23 -13.12 2.89 -9.25
N LEU A 24 -14.03 2.13 -8.64
CA LEU A 24 -15.31 2.66 -8.18
C LEU A 24 -15.13 3.69 -7.06
N ALA A 25 -14.27 3.41 -6.09
CA ALA A 25 -14.02 4.32 -4.97
C ALA A 25 -13.38 5.65 -5.42
N GLU A 26 -12.56 5.63 -6.45
CA GLU A 26 -11.97 6.84 -7.03
C GLU A 26 -13.05 7.84 -7.45
N HIS A 27 -14.17 7.37 -8.00
CA HIS A 27 -15.31 8.23 -8.38
C HIS A 27 -16.01 8.85 -7.17
N GLU A 28 -15.88 8.24 -6.00
CA GLU A 28 -16.48 8.72 -4.75
C GLU A 28 -15.54 9.61 -3.94
N MET A 29 -14.29 9.78 -4.42
CA MET A 29 -13.24 10.55 -3.74
C MET A 29 -12.70 11.67 -4.64
N PRO A 30 -13.57 12.60 -5.09
CA PRO A 30 -13.18 13.60 -6.09
C PRO A 30 -12.11 14.57 -5.62
N GLY A 31 -12.07 14.89 -4.32
CA GLY A 31 -11.04 15.77 -3.76
C GLY A 31 -9.65 15.17 -3.86
N LEU A 32 -9.52 13.91 -3.49
CA LEU A 32 -8.24 13.19 -3.55
C LEU A 32 -7.81 12.97 -5.00
N MET A 33 -8.74 12.64 -5.88
CA MET A 33 -8.45 12.46 -7.31
C MET A 33 -8.07 13.78 -7.98
N ALA A 34 -8.64 14.91 -7.56
CA ALA A 34 -8.24 16.22 -8.05
C ALA A 34 -6.79 16.55 -7.66
N ILE A 35 -6.39 16.24 -6.43
CA ILE A 35 -5.01 16.41 -5.97
C ILE A 35 -4.07 15.54 -6.80
N ARG A 36 -4.41 14.28 -7.02
CA ARG A 36 -3.62 13.39 -7.86
C ARG A 36 -3.43 13.97 -9.27
N ALA A 37 -4.51 14.42 -9.90
CA ALA A 37 -4.46 14.99 -11.24
C ALA A 37 -3.62 16.27 -11.32
N LEU A 38 -3.72 17.14 -10.30
CA LEU A 38 -3.01 18.43 -10.30
C LEU A 38 -1.50 18.29 -10.05
N PHE A 39 -1.09 17.33 -9.24
CA PHE A 39 0.28 17.29 -8.72
C PHE A 39 1.11 16.09 -9.17
N THR A 40 0.57 15.15 -9.93
CA THR A 40 1.33 13.97 -10.38
C THR A 40 2.57 14.36 -11.18
N ASP A 41 2.46 15.32 -12.07
CA ASP A 41 3.60 15.75 -12.90
C ASP A 41 4.70 16.45 -12.09
N GLU A 42 4.32 17.17 -11.05
CA GLU A 42 5.28 17.85 -10.17
C GLU A 42 5.97 16.88 -9.21
N ALA A 43 5.34 15.74 -8.92
CA ALA A 43 5.82 14.74 -7.96
C ALA A 43 6.30 15.38 -6.64
N PRO A 44 5.42 16.12 -5.93
CA PRO A 44 5.85 16.89 -4.75
C PRO A 44 6.33 16.03 -3.58
N LEU A 45 6.00 14.72 -3.58
CA LEU A 45 6.42 13.78 -2.56
C LEU A 45 7.64 12.94 -2.98
N LYS A 46 8.28 13.30 -4.09
CA LYS A 46 9.49 12.60 -4.55
C LYS A 46 10.55 12.59 -3.46
N GLY A 47 11.05 11.41 -3.12
CA GLY A 47 12.03 11.22 -2.05
C GLY A 47 11.44 11.04 -0.66
N ALA A 48 10.13 11.25 -0.49
CA ALA A 48 9.47 11.00 0.79
C ALA A 48 9.27 9.49 1.02
N GLN A 49 9.63 9.02 2.20
CA GLN A 49 9.34 7.67 2.67
C GLN A 49 8.21 7.75 3.69
N ILE A 50 7.09 7.11 3.39
CA ILE A 50 5.88 7.19 4.21
C ILE A 50 5.50 5.80 4.70
N THR A 51 5.53 5.60 6.01
CA THR A 51 4.93 4.44 6.65
C THR A 51 3.54 4.79 7.13
N GLY A 52 2.54 4.04 6.71
CA GLY A 52 1.17 4.22 7.16
C GLY A 52 0.70 3.06 8.04
N SER A 53 -0.11 3.38 9.03
CA SER A 53 -0.82 2.42 9.85
C SER A 53 -2.27 2.86 9.95
N LEU A 54 -3.09 2.34 9.07
CA LEU A 54 -4.52 2.67 8.97
C LEU A 54 -5.25 1.47 8.38
N HIS A 55 -6.54 1.36 8.66
CA HIS A 55 -7.38 0.29 8.13
C HIS A 55 -7.14 0.07 6.63
N MET A 56 -6.73 -1.13 6.25
CA MET A 56 -6.41 -1.44 4.84
C MET A 56 -7.69 -1.71 4.05
N THR A 57 -8.43 -0.67 3.80
CA THR A 57 -9.69 -0.69 3.05
C THR A 57 -9.48 -0.20 1.62
N ILE A 58 -10.53 -0.31 0.81
CA ILE A 58 -10.54 0.21 -0.57
C ILE A 58 -10.24 1.72 -0.60
N GLN A 59 -10.82 2.49 0.33
CA GLN A 59 -10.57 3.93 0.40
C GLN A 59 -9.10 4.24 0.75
N THR A 60 -8.54 3.48 1.66
CA THR A 60 -7.10 3.57 1.99
C THR A 60 -6.24 3.21 0.78
N ALA A 61 -6.67 2.24 -0.02
CA ALA A 61 -5.96 1.90 -1.26
C ALA A 61 -5.90 3.09 -2.23
N VAL A 62 -6.99 3.85 -2.37
CA VAL A 62 -6.99 5.07 -3.19
C VAL A 62 -6.01 6.10 -2.64
N LEU A 63 -5.94 6.26 -1.31
CA LEU A 63 -4.96 7.14 -0.67
C LEU A 63 -3.53 6.69 -0.96
N ILE A 64 -3.22 5.41 -0.77
CA ILE A 64 -1.88 4.86 -1.01
C ILE A 64 -1.46 5.10 -2.46
N GLU A 65 -2.32 4.82 -3.41
CA GLU A 65 -2.01 5.02 -4.83
C GLU A 65 -1.87 6.51 -5.18
N THR A 66 -2.58 7.38 -4.48
CA THR A 66 -2.38 8.81 -4.63
C THR A 66 -0.99 9.24 -4.12
N LEU A 67 -0.59 8.76 -2.95
CA LEU A 67 0.74 9.06 -2.41
C LEU A 67 1.85 8.60 -3.35
N THR A 68 1.73 7.39 -3.91
CA THR A 68 2.72 6.88 -4.87
C THR A 68 2.71 7.65 -6.19
N ALA A 69 1.53 8.05 -6.68
CA ALA A 69 1.41 8.88 -7.88
C ALA A 69 2.09 10.24 -7.70
N LEU A 70 2.09 10.78 -6.48
CA LEU A 70 2.77 12.03 -6.13
C LEU A 70 4.28 11.86 -5.87
N GLY A 71 4.79 10.66 -5.98
CA GLY A 71 6.23 10.37 -5.92
C GLY A 71 6.72 9.71 -4.64
N ALA A 72 5.87 9.50 -3.64
CA ALA A 72 6.28 8.89 -2.37
C ALA A 72 6.62 7.39 -2.52
N GLU A 73 7.55 6.94 -1.72
CA GLU A 73 7.72 5.53 -1.40
C GLU A 73 6.86 5.23 -0.17
N VAL A 74 6.05 4.17 -0.22
CA VAL A 74 5.06 3.87 0.81
C VAL A 74 5.23 2.44 1.33
N ARG A 75 5.06 2.27 2.63
CA ARG A 75 4.92 0.98 3.30
C ARG A 75 3.70 1.05 4.20
N TRP A 76 2.93 -0.02 4.28
CA TRP A 76 1.63 0.04 4.95
C TRP A 76 1.33 -1.19 5.79
N ALA A 77 0.70 -0.97 6.94
CA ALA A 77 0.09 -2.01 7.77
C ALA A 77 -1.27 -1.53 8.27
N SER A 78 -2.16 -2.46 8.60
CA SER A 78 -3.43 -2.09 9.21
C SER A 78 -3.24 -1.73 10.68
N CYS A 79 -4.08 -0.83 11.18
CA CYS A 79 -4.12 -0.47 12.60
C CYS A 79 -5.09 -1.34 13.43
N ASN A 80 -5.64 -2.41 12.84
CA ASN A 80 -6.57 -3.31 13.51
C ASN A 80 -6.52 -4.70 12.87
N ILE A 81 -6.63 -5.75 13.67
CA ILE A 81 -6.50 -7.13 13.21
C ILE A 81 -7.68 -7.63 12.35
N PHE A 82 -8.83 -6.94 12.37
CA PHE A 82 -10.03 -7.34 11.63
C PHE A 82 -10.46 -6.37 10.54
N SER A 83 -9.83 -5.21 10.41
CA SER A 83 -10.32 -4.14 9.55
C SER A 83 -9.82 -4.20 8.12
N THR A 84 -8.93 -5.12 7.78
CA THR A 84 -8.42 -5.26 6.42
C THR A 84 -9.48 -5.83 5.48
N GLN A 85 -9.63 -5.21 4.32
CA GLN A 85 -10.31 -5.81 3.17
C GLN A 85 -9.25 -6.52 2.34
N ASP A 86 -9.26 -7.84 2.32
CA ASP A 86 -8.19 -8.63 1.71
C ASP A 86 -8.00 -8.35 0.23
N HIS A 87 -9.08 -8.05 -0.50
CA HIS A 87 -8.99 -7.67 -1.90
C HIS A 87 -8.34 -6.30 -2.11
N ALA A 88 -8.49 -5.38 -1.15
CA ALA A 88 -7.81 -4.09 -1.19
C ALA A 88 -6.29 -4.28 -0.98
N ALA A 89 -5.91 -5.05 0.03
CA ALA A 89 -4.51 -5.36 0.30
C ALA A 89 -3.85 -6.06 -0.89
N ALA A 90 -4.54 -7.03 -1.49
CA ALA A 90 -4.06 -7.73 -2.68
C ALA A 90 -3.84 -6.77 -3.86
N ALA A 91 -4.79 -5.87 -4.12
CA ALA A 91 -4.68 -4.91 -5.22
C ALA A 91 -3.50 -3.95 -5.02
N ILE A 92 -3.23 -3.52 -3.79
CA ILE A 92 -2.10 -2.65 -3.47
C ILE A 92 -0.78 -3.38 -3.65
N ALA A 93 -0.66 -4.62 -3.20
CA ALA A 93 0.55 -5.42 -3.37
C ALA A 93 0.84 -5.70 -4.85
N VAL A 94 -0.17 -6.05 -5.63
CA VAL A 94 -0.03 -6.28 -7.07
C VAL A 94 0.26 -4.99 -7.83
N GLY A 95 -0.41 -3.90 -7.47
CA GLY A 95 -0.29 -2.61 -8.13
C GLY A 95 -1.05 -2.53 -9.45
N PRO A 96 -1.15 -1.32 -10.03
CA PRO A 96 -1.88 -1.11 -11.29
C PRO A 96 -1.21 -1.75 -12.50
N ASN A 97 0.09 -2.02 -12.42
CA ASN A 97 0.89 -2.54 -13.54
C ASN A 97 1.38 -3.98 -13.33
N GLY A 98 1.11 -4.57 -12.17
CA GLY A 98 1.57 -5.92 -11.84
C GLY A 98 0.52 -6.99 -12.10
N THR A 99 0.92 -8.22 -11.81
CA THR A 99 0.04 -9.41 -11.80
C THR A 99 0.24 -10.16 -10.49
N PRO A 100 -0.66 -11.08 -10.12
CA PRO A 100 -0.43 -11.92 -8.94
C PRO A 100 0.87 -12.72 -8.98
N ASP A 101 1.34 -13.09 -10.17
CA ASP A 101 2.61 -13.80 -10.35
C ASP A 101 3.82 -12.87 -10.35
N ASP A 102 3.61 -11.58 -10.60
CA ASP A 102 4.64 -10.55 -10.64
C ASP A 102 4.13 -9.25 -10.00
N PRO A 103 4.01 -9.20 -8.66
CA PRO A 103 3.53 -8.02 -7.97
C PRO A 103 4.49 -6.84 -8.15
N GLN A 104 3.96 -5.66 -8.49
CA GLN A 104 4.73 -4.44 -8.71
C GLN A 104 4.13 -3.23 -7.99
N GLY A 105 3.40 -3.48 -6.92
CA GLY A 105 2.72 -2.44 -6.17
C GLY A 105 3.53 -1.93 -4.98
N VAL A 106 2.84 -1.75 -3.89
CA VAL A 106 3.36 -1.14 -2.65
C VAL A 106 3.57 -2.23 -1.60
N PRO A 107 4.68 -2.19 -0.84
CA PRO A 107 4.85 -3.04 0.33
C PRO A 107 3.70 -2.85 1.32
N VAL A 108 2.89 -3.88 1.48
CA VAL A 108 1.72 -3.90 2.37
C VAL A 108 1.72 -5.19 3.19
N PHE A 109 1.47 -5.06 4.48
CA PHE A 109 1.48 -6.16 5.43
C PHE A 109 0.16 -6.13 6.19
N ALA A 110 -0.87 -6.74 5.63
CA ALA A 110 -2.21 -6.72 6.23
C ALA A 110 -3.09 -7.84 5.70
N TRP A 111 -3.82 -8.47 6.58
CA TRP A 111 -4.90 -9.41 6.24
C TRP A 111 -5.95 -9.42 7.35
N LYS A 112 -7.16 -9.80 7.02
CA LYS A 112 -8.24 -9.90 7.99
C LYS A 112 -8.02 -11.14 8.87
N GLY A 113 -8.05 -10.93 10.18
CA GLY A 113 -7.90 -12.02 11.14
C GLY A 113 -6.44 -12.28 11.54
N GLU A 114 -5.59 -11.27 11.51
CA GLU A 114 -4.24 -11.34 12.08
C GLU A 114 -4.34 -11.74 13.55
N THR A 115 -3.42 -12.59 14.02
CA THR A 115 -3.19 -12.73 15.45
C THR A 115 -2.52 -11.47 15.97
N LEU A 116 -2.52 -11.30 17.30
CA LEU A 116 -1.85 -10.14 17.90
C LEU A 116 -0.34 -10.14 17.60
N GLU A 117 0.28 -11.31 17.60
CA GLU A 117 1.68 -11.47 17.22
C GLU A 117 1.92 -11.08 15.76
N GLU A 118 1.06 -11.53 14.85
CA GLU A 118 1.12 -11.18 13.43
C GLU A 118 0.91 -9.69 13.21
N TYR A 119 0.00 -9.07 13.96
CA TYR A 119 -0.21 -7.62 13.91
C TYR A 119 1.08 -6.84 14.22
N TRP A 120 1.77 -7.20 15.28
CA TRP A 120 3.03 -6.55 15.63
C TRP A 120 4.14 -6.83 14.64
N TRP A 121 4.17 -8.02 14.07
CA TRP A 121 5.09 -8.34 12.98
C TRP A 121 4.82 -7.45 11.76
N CYS A 122 3.57 -7.26 11.38
CA CYS A 122 3.19 -6.38 10.26
C CYS A 122 3.62 -4.94 10.51
N THR A 123 3.41 -4.44 11.73
CA THR A 123 3.83 -3.09 12.12
C THR A 123 5.35 -2.92 12.03
N ASP A 124 6.09 -3.90 12.54
CA ASP A 124 7.55 -3.91 12.45
C ASP A 124 8.02 -3.87 10.99
N ARG A 125 7.41 -4.68 10.13
CA ARG A 125 7.75 -4.71 8.70
C ARG A 125 7.42 -3.39 8.00
N ALA A 126 6.32 -2.75 8.34
CA ALA A 126 5.96 -1.47 7.76
C ALA A 126 6.93 -0.35 8.16
N LEU A 127 7.52 -0.46 9.36
CA LEU A 127 8.52 0.49 9.87
C LEU A 127 9.95 0.17 9.41
N THR A 128 10.18 -1.02 8.91
CA THR A 128 11.52 -1.46 8.48
C THR A 128 11.70 -1.14 7.00
N TRP A 129 12.43 -0.07 6.70
CA TRP A 129 12.76 0.29 5.34
C TRP A 129 13.98 -0.48 4.86
N PRO A 130 14.02 -0.90 3.57
CA PRO A 130 15.23 -1.46 3.00
C PRO A 130 16.36 -0.43 3.06
N ASP A 131 17.57 -0.92 3.10
CA ASP A 131 18.78 -0.14 3.26
C ASP A 131 18.80 1.15 2.44
N THR A 132 18.81 2.28 3.13
CA THR A 132 18.65 3.59 2.51
C THR A 132 19.96 4.35 2.32
N GLY A 133 21.10 3.71 2.58
CA GLY A 133 22.41 4.32 2.34
C GLY A 133 23.56 3.64 3.04
N ALA A 134 24.74 4.00 2.62
CA ALA A 134 26.01 3.43 3.12
C ALA A 134 26.31 3.73 4.61
N ASP A 135 25.50 4.55 5.25
CA ASP A 135 25.68 4.95 6.65
C ASP A 135 24.66 4.31 7.61
N GLY A 136 23.72 3.50 7.08
CA GLY A 136 22.70 2.86 7.90
C GLY A 136 21.71 3.82 8.55
N SER A 137 21.64 5.07 8.10
CA SER A 137 20.66 6.02 8.62
C SER A 137 19.27 5.70 8.08
N VAL A 138 18.34 5.49 9.00
CA VAL A 138 16.91 5.39 8.67
C VAL A 138 16.37 6.81 8.69
N GLY A 139 15.91 7.27 7.52
CA GLY A 139 15.27 8.57 7.40
C GLY A 139 13.91 8.62 8.11
#